data_beae8db2dd96a2fb49e3124949394ebb
#
_entry.id   beae8db2dd96a2fb49e3124949394ebb
#
_cell.length_a   1.000
_cell.length_b   1.000
_cell.length_c   1.000
_cell.angle_alpha   90.00
_cell.angle_beta   90.00
_cell.angle_gamma   90.00
#
_symmetry.space_group_name_H-M   'P 1'
#
loop_
_entity.id
_entity.type
_entity.pdbx_description
1 polymer ?
#
loop_
_entity_poly.entity_id
_entity_poly.type
_entity_poly.pdbx_seq_one_letter_code
_entity_poly.pdbx_strand_id
1 'polypeptide(L)'
;MTQYQALIIGFGKAGKTLAATLAKTGWRVAIIEQSASMFGGTCINIGCIPTKTLVHDAEREGDFSVAMQRKVAVVNFLRDKNFHNLADLDNVDVIEGRAEFIDNHTLRVFQADGERVLRGEKIFINTGAESAIPAITGLTTTAGVFDSTGLLSLSQRPARLGILGGGYIGLEFASMFANFGTKVTIFEAAPQFLPREDWDIAQAIARILQEKGVELILNASVQAVSSQEGAVQLETPEGAHLVDALLVASGRKPATTGLQLQNAGVAVNERGGIIVDDYLRTTAENIWAMGDVTGGLQFTYISLDDFRIVRDGLLGDGKRSTRDRQNVPYSVFMTPPLSRVGLTEEQARASGATVQVATLPVAAIPRARVMDDTRGVLKAVVDVNTQRILGVSLLCVDSHEMINIVKTVMDADLPYTVLRDQIFTHPTMSESLNDLFSLIK
;
A
#
# COMPACT_ATOMS: atom_id res chain seq x y z
N MET A 1 1.63 -31.85 -21.36
CA MET A 1 0.91 -30.57 -21.03
C MET A 1 -0.10 -30.90 -19.95
N THR A 2 0.02 -30.25 -18.79
CA THR A 2 -0.93 -30.46 -17.67
C THR A 2 -2.10 -29.48 -17.81
N GLN A 3 -3.34 -29.97 -17.57
CA GLN A 3 -4.56 -29.15 -17.69
C GLN A 3 -5.11 -28.77 -16.31
N TYR A 4 -5.60 -27.52 -16.20
CA TYR A 4 -6.21 -26.93 -15.01
C TYR A 4 -7.49 -26.18 -15.40
N GLN A 5 -8.44 -26.10 -14.49
CA GLN A 5 -9.59 -25.21 -14.65
C GLN A 5 -9.19 -23.76 -14.38
N ALA A 6 -8.24 -23.53 -13.47
CA ALA A 6 -7.70 -22.20 -13.20
C ALA A 6 -6.17 -22.21 -13.13
N LEU A 7 -5.53 -21.27 -13.83
CA LEU A 7 -4.12 -20.88 -13.65
C LEU A 7 -4.06 -19.50 -13.02
N ILE A 8 -3.26 -19.33 -11.97
CA ILE A 8 -3.10 -18.06 -11.27
C ILE A 8 -1.62 -17.68 -11.30
N ILE A 9 -1.33 -16.49 -11.82
CA ILE A 9 0.05 -15.95 -11.89
C ILE A 9 0.23 -14.94 -10.77
N GLY A 10 1.06 -15.26 -9.79
CA GLY A 10 1.34 -14.47 -8.59
C GLY A 10 0.58 -14.94 -7.35
N PHE A 11 1.31 -15.03 -6.24
CA PHE A 11 0.80 -15.48 -4.94
C PHE A 11 0.28 -14.31 -4.07
N GLY A 12 -0.19 -13.23 -4.71
CA GLY A 12 -0.72 -12.05 -4.05
C GLY A 12 -2.04 -12.30 -3.32
N LYS A 13 -2.59 -11.25 -2.68
CA LYS A 13 -3.79 -11.37 -1.83
C LYS A 13 -5.01 -11.90 -2.59
N ALA A 14 -5.28 -11.41 -3.79
CA ALA A 14 -6.39 -11.89 -4.60
C ALA A 14 -6.13 -13.31 -5.10
N GLY A 15 -4.95 -13.56 -5.69
CA GLY A 15 -4.60 -14.84 -6.31
C GLY A 15 -4.69 -16.01 -5.34
N LYS A 16 -4.03 -15.92 -4.19
CA LYS A 16 -4.07 -17.00 -3.18
C LYS A 16 -5.47 -17.22 -2.60
N THR A 17 -6.25 -16.15 -2.41
CA THR A 17 -7.61 -16.27 -1.88
C THR A 17 -8.54 -16.89 -2.90
N LEU A 18 -8.38 -16.54 -4.19
CA LEU A 18 -9.12 -17.15 -5.29
C LEU A 18 -8.75 -18.62 -5.46
N ALA A 19 -7.46 -18.97 -5.45
CA ALA A 19 -6.98 -20.35 -5.51
C ALA A 19 -7.65 -21.24 -4.47
N ALA A 20 -7.57 -20.82 -3.19
CA ALA A 20 -8.20 -21.57 -2.09
C ALA A 20 -9.72 -21.67 -2.24
N THR A 21 -10.39 -20.65 -2.76
CA THR A 21 -11.84 -20.65 -2.94
C THR A 21 -12.25 -21.59 -4.06
N LEU A 22 -11.60 -21.51 -5.22
CA LEU A 22 -11.89 -22.38 -6.37
C LEU A 22 -11.58 -23.85 -6.05
N ALA A 23 -10.47 -24.11 -5.35
CA ALA A 23 -10.14 -25.47 -4.92
C ALA A 23 -11.23 -26.08 -4.02
N LYS A 24 -11.79 -25.32 -3.09
CA LYS A 24 -12.89 -25.76 -2.22
C LYS A 24 -14.19 -26.08 -2.99
N THR A 25 -14.35 -25.54 -4.19
CA THR A 25 -15.47 -25.88 -5.10
C THR A 25 -15.15 -27.03 -6.06
N GLY A 26 -14.00 -27.69 -5.87
CA GLY A 26 -13.58 -28.86 -6.64
C GLY A 26 -12.78 -28.55 -7.90
N TRP A 27 -12.41 -27.29 -8.15
CA TRP A 27 -11.59 -26.95 -9.30
C TRP A 27 -10.14 -27.42 -9.09
N ARG A 28 -9.53 -27.90 -10.18
CA ARG A 28 -8.10 -28.12 -10.23
C ARG A 28 -7.39 -26.81 -10.55
N VAL A 29 -6.54 -26.34 -9.64
CA VAL A 29 -5.91 -25.04 -9.70
C VAL A 29 -4.39 -25.18 -9.71
N ALA A 30 -3.68 -24.37 -10.52
CA ALA A 30 -2.27 -24.13 -10.32
C ALA A 30 -2.05 -22.65 -9.99
N ILE A 31 -1.24 -22.37 -8.97
CA ILE A 31 -0.77 -21.04 -8.64
C ILE A 31 0.74 -20.98 -8.84
N ILE A 32 1.19 -20.01 -9.64
CA ILE A 32 2.58 -19.86 -10.06
C ILE A 32 3.16 -18.61 -9.38
N GLU A 33 4.26 -18.78 -8.67
CA GLU A 33 5.01 -17.68 -8.05
C GLU A 33 6.49 -17.78 -8.43
N GLN A 34 7.08 -16.68 -8.88
CA GLN A 34 8.45 -16.69 -9.37
C GLN A 34 9.52 -16.94 -8.30
N SER A 35 9.18 -16.80 -7.02
CA SER A 35 10.11 -17.02 -5.90
C SER A 35 9.41 -17.53 -4.66
N ALA A 36 9.92 -18.60 -4.07
CA ALA A 36 9.42 -19.14 -2.80
C ALA A 36 9.48 -18.10 -1.66
N SER A 37 10.41 -17.15 -1.72
CA SER A 37 10.49 -16.06 -0.75
C SER A 37 9.29 -15.09 -0.82
N MET A 38 8.48 -15.17 -1.88
CA MET A 38 7.31 -14.32 -2.12
C MET A 38 5.97 -15.03 -1.92
N PHE A 39 5.94 -16.29 -1.44
CA PHE A 39 4.69 -16.94 -1.08
C PHE A 39 3.90 -16.10 -0.07
N GLY A 40 2.65 -15.79 -0.40
CA GLY A 40 1.83 -14.84 0.36
C GLY A 40 1.77 -13.43 -0.25
N GLY A 41 2.64 -13.11 -1.23
CA GLY A 41 2.69 -11.85 -1.97
C GLY A 41 3.41 -10.71 -1.25
N THR A 42 3.44 -9.56 -1.88
CA THR A 42 4.12 -8.33 -1.44
C THR A 42 3.80 -7.92 0.00
N CYS A 43 2.51 -7.93 0.37
CA CYS A 43 2.06 -7.50 1.70
C CYS A 43 2.73 -8.28 2.83
N ILE A 44 2.85 -9.61 2.70
CA ILE A 44 3.45 -10.49 3.71
C ILE A 44 4.96 -10.33 3.76
N ASN A 45 5.61 -10.27 2.59
CA ASN A 45 7.05 -10.50 2.49
C ASN A 45 7.88 -9.21 2.49
N ILE A 46 7.43 -8.18 1.78
CA ILE A 46 8.23 -6.97 1.51
C ILE A 46 7.42 -5.66 1.62
N GLY A 47 6.16 -5.72 2.07
CA GLY A 47 5.27 -4.56 2.16
C GLY A 47 4.73 -4.33 3.57
N CYS A 48 3.40 -4.45 3.72
CA CYS A 48 2.67 -4.03 4.91
C CYS A 48 3.17 -4.71 6.20
N ILE A 49 3.35 -6.02 6.20
CA ILE A 49 3.68 -6.77 7.43
C ILE A 49 5.09 -6.42 7.94
N PRO A 50 6.16 -6.53 7.13
CA PRO A 50 7.48 -6.18 7.62
C PRO A 50 7.60 -4.72 8.04
N THR A 51 7.00 -3.77 7.30
CA THR A 51 7.06 -2.35 7.64
C THR A 51 6.31 -2.05 8.94
N LYS A 52 5.07 -2.56 9.11
CA LYS A 52 4.27 -2.29 10.33
C LYS A 52 4.84 -2.99 11.56
N THR A 53 5.52 -4.13 11.39
CA THR A 53 6.27 -4.74 12.48
C THR A 53 7.40 -3.82 12.96
N LEU A 54 8.16 -3.24 12.03
CA LEU A 54 9.24 -2.31 12.36
C LEU A 54 8.74 -0.98 12.90
N VAL A 55 7.65 -0.42 12.33
CA VAL A 55 7.01 0.81 12.86
C VAL A 55 6.62 0.60 14.32
N HIS A 56 5.92 -0.51 14.62
CA HIS A 56 5.50 -0.84 15.98
C HIS A 56 6.67 -0.94 16.98
N ASP A 57 7.78 -1.56 16.56
CA ASP A 57 8.95 -1.72 17.43
C ASP A 57 9.72 -0.38 17.57
N ALA A 58 9.81 0.41 16.50
CA ALA A 58 10.44 1.72 16.52
C ALA A 58 9.71 2.73 17.43
N GLU A 59 8.38 2.69 17.46
CA GLU A 59 7.56 3.52 18.36
C GLU A 59 7.79 3.24 19.84
N ARG A 60 8.28 2.03 20.17
CA ARG A 60 8.55 1.56 21.52
C ARG A 60 10.02 1.65 21.91
N GLU A 61 10.80 2.45 21.16
CA GLU A 61 12.23 2.63 21.38
C GLU A 61 13.00 1.29 21.36
N GLY A 62 12.53 0.35 20.53
CA GLY A 62 13.12 -0.98 20.38
C GLY A 62 14.51 -0.89 19.74
N ASP A 63 15.38 -1.85 20.09
CA ASP A 63 16.65 -2.03 19.38
C ASP A 63 16.42 -2.48 17.94
N PHE A 64 17.10 -1.82 16.99
CA PHE A 64 16.95 -2.07 15.56
C PHE A 64 17.23 -3.54 15.18
N SER A 65 18.28 -4.14 15.75
CA SER A 65 18.65 -5.53 15.44
C SER A 65 17.59 -6.50 15.94
N VAL A 66 17.06 -6.29 17.14
CA VAL A 66 15.96 -7.09 17.71
C VAL A 66 14.68 -6.94 16.89
N ALA A 67 14.35 -5.72 16.49
CA ALA A 67 13.19 -5.44 15.63
C ALA A 67 13.32 -6.15 14.26
N MET A 68 14.52 -6.14 13.66
CA MET A 68 14.78 -6.85 12.41
C MET A 68 14.64 -8.37 12.55
N GLN A 69 15.12 -8.96 13.64
CA GLN A 69 14.94 -10.39 13.93
C GLN A 69 13.44 -10.73 14.10
N ARG A 70 12.70 -9.92 14.86
CA ARG A 70 11.27 -10.11 15.04
C ARG A 70 10.50 -9.98 13.72
N LYS A 71 10.85 -8.98 12.89
CA LYS A 71 10.28 -8.82 11.54
C LYS A 71 10.49 -10.08 10.70
N VAL A 72 11.71 -10.66 10.70
CA VAL A 72 12.00 -11.91 9.97
C VAL A 72 11.15 -13.07 10.48
N ALA A 73 11.02 -13.23 11.79
CA ALA A 73 10.22 -14.29 12.40
C ALA A 73 8.73 -14.17 12.02
N VAL A 74 8.15 -12.96 12.07
CA VAL A 74 6.76 -12.69 11.68
C VAL A 74 6.53 -12.98 10.20
N VAL A 75 7.42 -12.52 9.33
CA VAL A 75 7.33 -12.74 7.88
C VAL A 75 7.41 -14.23 7.56
N ASN A 76 8.38 -14.95 8.12
CA ASN A 76 8.56 -16.38 7.85
C ASN A 76 7.35 -17.19 8.32
N PHE A 77 6.83 -16.92 9.53
CA PHE A 77 5.62 -17.57 10.03
C PHE A 77 4.42 -17.36 9.09
N LEU A 78 4.20 -16.13 8.65
CA LEU A 78 3.07 -15.83 7.78
C LEU A 78 3.27 -16.36 6.35
N ARG A 79 4.48 -16.37 5.83
CA ARG A 79 4.82 -16.96 4.53
C ARG A 79 4.51 -18.45 4.52
N ASP A 80 5.04 -19.17 5.50
CA ASP A 80 4.85 -20.61 5.67
C ASP A 80 3.36 -20.95 5.81
N LYS A 81 2.64 -20.25 6.68
CA LYS A 81 1.19 -20.41 6.81
C LYS A 81 0.44 -20.18 5.50
N ASN A 82 0.83 -19.15 4.71
CA ASN A 82 0.19 -18.88 3.41
C ASN A 82 0.50 -19.97 2.37
N PHE A 83 1.72 -20.51 2.39
CA PHE A 83 2.10 -21.63 1.54
C PHE A 83 1.25 -22.86 1.85
N HIS A 84 1.23 -23.33 3.10
CA HIS A 84 0.48 -24.51 3.52
C HIS A 84 -1.03 -24.38 3.38
N ASN A 85 -1.60 -23.17 3.47
CA ASN A 85 -3.03 -22.96 3.16
C ASN A 85 -3.43 -23.36 1.73
N LEU A 86 -2.49 -23.51 0.82
CA LEU A 86 -2.71 -23.93 -0.56
C LEU A 86 -2.04 -25.26 -0.88
N ALA A 87 -0.77 -25.45 -0.47
CA ALA A 87 0.00 -26.64 -0.79
C ALA A 87 -0.59 -27.93 -0.16
N ASP A 88 -1.33 -27.79 0.95
CA ASP A 88 -1.97 -28.90 1.63
C ASP A 88 -3.35 -29.29 1.01
N LEU A 89 -3.77 -28.61 -0.08
CA LEU A 89 -4.99 -28.93 -0.81
C LEU A 89 -4.70 -29.88 -1.98
N ASP A 90 -5.31 -31.04 -2.04
CA ASP A 90 -5.05 -32.10 -3.02
C ASP A 90 -5.23 -31.66 -4.50
N ASN A 91 -6.07 -30.65 -4.74
CA ASN A 91 -6.40 -30.12 -6.06
C ASN A 91 -5.72 -28.78 -6.37
N VAL A 92 -4.69 -28.38 -5.60
CA VAL A 92 -3.88 -27.17 -5.84
C VAL A 92 -2.42 -27.54 -6.06
N ASP A 93 -1.90 -27.19 -7.22
CA ASP A 93 -0.46 -27.23 -7.48
C ASP A 93 0.15 -25.86 -7.23
N VAL A 94 1.02 -25.73 -6.21
CA VAL A 94 1.85 -24.54 -5.99
C VAL A 94 3.15 -24.73 -6.76
N ILE A 95 3.39 -23.85 -7.73
CA ILE A 95 4.51 -23.96 -8.67
C ILE A 95 5.45 -22.76 -8.49
N GLU A 96 6.69 -23.03 -8.10
CA GLU A 96 7.74 -22.00 -8.13
C GLU A 96 8.29 -21.90 -9.55
N GLY A 97 8.19 -20.70 -10.15
CA GLY A 97 8.72 -20.43 -11.46
C GLY A 97 8.16 -19.14 -12.07
N ARG A 98 8.83 -18.64 -13.10
CA ARG A 98 8.43 -17.45 -13.86
C ARG A 98 7.53 -17.86 -15.01
N ALA A 99 6.30 -17.36 -15.02
CA ALA A 99 5.31 -17.63 -16.06
C ALA A 99 5.41 -16.60 -17.21
N GLU A 100 5.17 -17.07 -18.44
CA GLU A 100 4.89 -16.22 -19.59
C GLU A 100 3.79 -16.84 -20.45
N PHE A 101 3.01 -16.01 -21.15
CA PHE A 101 1.97 -16.49 -22.07
C PHE A 101 2.56 -17.02 -23.37
N ILE A 102 2.15 -18.22 -23.78
CA ILE A 102 2.31 -18.75 -25.13
C ILE A 102 1.12 -18.34 -25.97
N ASP A 103 -0.09 -18.48 -25.44
CA ASP A 103 -1.38 -18.06 -25.99
C ASP A 103 -2.36 -17.74 -24.84
N ASN A 104 -3.62 -17.43 -25.14
CA ASN A 104 -4.62 -17.05 -24.14
C ASN A 104 -5.08 -18.20 -23.23
N HIS A 105 -4.65 -19.43 -23.44
CA HIS A 105 -4.93 -20.60 -22.61
C HIS A 105 -3.68 -21.27 -22.05
N THR A 106 -2.50 -20.91 -22.55
CA THR A 106 -1.27 -21.67 -22.33
C THR A 106 -0.17 -20.80 -21.76
N LEU A 107 0.39 -21.27 -20.64
CA LEU A 107 1.55 -20.66 -20.00
C LEU A 107 2.77 -21.57 -20.14
N ARG A 108 3.92 -20.95 -20.37
CA ARG A 108 5.24 -21.53 -20.12
C ARG A 108 5.72 -21.07 -18.75
N VAL A 109 6.20 -22.00 -17.95
CA VAL A 109 6.74 -21.72 -16.61
C VAL A 109 8.17 -22.18 -16.56
N PHE A 110 9.10 -21.26 -16.37
CA PHE A 110 10.52 -21.50 -16.19
C PHE A 110 10.82 -21.80 -14.72
N GLN A 111 11.28 -23.00 -14.44
CA GLN A 111 11.67 -23.48 -13.12
C GLN A 111 13.19 -23.73 -13.07
N ALA A 112 13.73 -23.96 -11.87
CA ALA A 112 15.18 -24.22 -11.71
C ALA A 112 15.65 -25.51 -12.42
N ASP A 113 14.77 -26.48 -12.57
CA ASP A 113 15.02 -27.81 -13.18
C ASP A 113 14.55 -27.91 -14.63
N GLY A 114 14.10 -26.83 -15.25
CA GLY A 114 13.63 -26.80 -16.63
C GLY A 114 12.37 -25.97 -16.85
N GLU A 115 11.65 -26.28 -17.91
CA GLU A 115 10.39 -25.58 -18.21
C GLU A 115 9.18 -26.53 -18.22
N ARG A 116 8.02 -26.00 -17.85
CA ARG A 116 6.74 -26.71 -17.92
C ARG A 116 5.76 -25.91 -18.77
N VAL A 117 4.92 -26.62 -19.53
CA VAL A 117 3.80 -26.00 -20.26
C VAL A 117 2.50 -26.41 -19.59
N LEU A 118 1.72 -25.41 -19.16
CA LEU A 118 0.46 -25.54 -18.46
C LEU A 118 -0.67 -25.00 -19.31
N ARG A 119 -1.81 -25.67 -19.34
CA ARG A 119 -3.02 -25.21 -20.01
C ARG A 119 -4.13 -24.94 -18.99
N GLY A 120 -4.76 -23.78 -19.08
CA GLY A 120 -5.87 -23.35 -18.22
C GLY A 120 -7.13 -23.03 -19.01
N GLU A 121 -8.29 -23.37 -18.45
CA GLU A 121 -9.56 -22.87 -18.97
C GLU A 121 -9.74 -21.39 -18.70
N LYS A 122 -9.30 -20.94 -17.50
CA LYS A 122 -9.29 -19.55 -17.05
C LYS A 122 -7.93 -19.18 -16.47
N ILE A 123 -7.49 -17.97 -16.72
CA ILE A 123 -6.19 -17.47 -16.22
C ILE A 123 -6.41 -16.17 -15.43
N PHE A 124 -5.75 -16.06 -14.29
CA PHE A 124 -5.87 -14.92 -13.39
C PHE A 124 -4.47 -14.32 -13.12
N ILE A 125 -4.29 -13.04 -13.44
CA ILE A 125 -3.03 -12.33 -13.28
C ILE A 125 -3.08 -11.51 -11.98
N ASN A 126 -2.19 -11.81 -11.03
CA ASN A 126 -2.07 -11.11 -9.75
C ASN A 126 -0.60 -10.88 -9.39
N THR A 127 0.19 -10.46 -10.37
CA THR A 127 1.65 -10.25 -10.25
C THR A 127 2.02 -8.97 -9.48
N GLY A 128 1.04 -8.10 -9.21
CA GLY A 128 1.23 -6.94 -8.36
C GLY A 128 1.97 -5.79 -9.05
N ALA A 129 2.81 -5.10 -8.29
CA ALA A 129 3.60 -3.97 -8.74
C ALA A 129 5.04 -4.06 -8.20
N GLU A 130 5.96 -3.37 -8.86
CA GLU A 130 7.37 -3.25 -8.50
C GLU A 130 7.76 -1.78 -8.28
N SER A 131 8.90 -1.53 -7.66
CA SER A 131 9.41 -0.17 -7.43
C SER A 131 9.68 0.53 -8.77
N ALA A 132 9.20 1.76 -8.93
CA ALA A 132 9.51 2.60 -10.07
C ALA A 132 10.84 3.31 -9.81
N ILE A 133 11.87 2.95 -10.57
CA ILE A 133 13.19 3.55 -10.45
C ILE A 133 13.31 4.67 -11.49
N PRO A 134 13.50 5.93 -11.09
CA PRO A 134 13.65 7.04 -12.02
C PRO A 134 14.99 6.97 -12.77
N ALA A 135 15.03 7.56 -13.94
CA ALA A 135 16.24 7.63 -14.78
C ALA A 135 17.20 8.71 -14.27
N ILE A 136 17.80 8.49 -13.10
CA ILE A 136 18.81 9.36 -12.48
C ILE A 136 20.17 8.70 -12.67
N THR A 137 21.17 9.49 -13.11
CA THR A 137 22.53 8.98 -13.33
C THR A 137 23.10 8.34 -12.07
N GLY A 138 23.60 7.11 -12.17
CA GLY A 138 24.20 6.37 -11.07
C GLY A 138 23.22 5.71 -10.10
N LEU A 139 21.93 5.98 -10.15
CA LEU A 139 20.95 5.52 -9.15
C LEU A 139 20.89 3.98 -9.04
N THR A 140 21.02 3.26 -10.14
CA THR A 140 20.96 1.79 -10.17
C THR A 140 22.29 1.09 -10.00
N THR A 141 23.39 1.82 -10.03
CA THR A 141 24.75 1.27 -10.01
C THR A 141 25.55 1.62 -8.77
N THR A 142 25.07 2.61 -7.98
CA THR A 142 25.75 3.05 -6.77
C THR A 142 25.42 2.12 -5.59
N ALA A 143 26.45 1.60 -4.94
CA ALA A 143 26.28 0.83 -3.70
C ALA A 143 25.67 1.70 -2.61
N GLY A 144 24.78 1.12 -1.77
CA GLY A 144 24.07 1.87 -0.73
C GLY A 144 22.74 2.49 -1.20
N VAL A 145 22.38 2.31 -2.47
CA VAL A 145 21.04 2.67 -2.99
C VAL A 145 20.13 1.44 -2.91
N PHE A 146 18.96 1.63 -2.35
CA PHE A 146 17.98 0.57 -2.08
C PHE A 146 16.58 0.99 -2.54
N ASP A 147 15.79 0.03 -2.98
CA ASP A 147 14.34 0.14 -2.91
C ASP A 147 13.83 -0.24 -1.50
N SER A 148 12.52 -0.20 -1.29
CA SER A 148 11.93 -0.56 0.01
C SER A 148 12.25 -2.00 0.44
N THR A 149 12.38 -2.93 -0.49
CA THR A 149 12.72 -4.33 -0.21
C THR A 149 14.16 -4.47 0.28
N GLY A 150 15.09 -3.82 -0.41
CA GLY A 150 16.49 -3.80 -0.05
C GLY A 150 16.73 -3.17 1.32
N LEU A 151 16.05 -2.03 1.60
CA LEU A 151 16.19 -1.33 2.88
C LEU A 151 15.64 -2.18 4.06
N LEU A 152 14.56 -2.93 3.84
CA LEU A 152 14.02 -3.88 4.82
C LEU A 152 14.94 -5.10 5.09
N SER A 153 16.00 -5.26 4.32
CA SER A 153 16.95 -6.36 4.44
C SER A 153 18.29 -5.96 5.09
N LEU A 154 18.41 -4.69 5.49
CA LEU A 154 19.65 -4.21 6.14
C LEU A 154 19.92 -4.95 7.45
N SER A 155 21.19 -5.35 7.64
CA SER A 155 21.66 -5.94 8.90
C SER A 155 22.00 -4.90 9.97
N GLN A 156 22.32 -3.68 9.55
CA GLN A 156 22.69 -2.58 10.43
C GLN A 156 21.89 -1.33 10.09
N ARG A 157 21.55 -0.57 11.12
CA ARG A 157 20.88 0.72 10.98
C ARG A 157 21.85 1.75 10.39
N PRO A 158 21.52 2.43 9.27
CA PRO A 158 22.35 3.52 8.76
C PRO A 158 22.32 4.70 9.74
N ALA A 159 23.44 5.40 9.91
CA ALA A 159 23.46 6.62 10.71
C ALA A 159 22.73 7.76 9.99
N ARG A 160 22.85 7.83 8.64
CA ARG A 160 22.19 8.83 7.77
C ARG A 160 21.44 8.12 6.66
N LEU A 161 20.15 8.39 6.53
CA LEU A 161 19.29 7.84 5.47
C LEU A 161 18.75 8.99 4.62
N GLY A 162 19.05 8.93 3.31
CA GLY A 162 18.36 9.73 2.31
C GLY A 162 17.12 8.97 1.81
N ILE A 163 16.04 9.69 1.54
CA ILE A 163 14.81 9.14 0.96
C ILE A 163 14.45 9.97 -0.28
N LEU A 164 14.45 9.34 -1.45
CA LEU A 164 14.06 9.96 -2.70
C LEU A 164 12.56 9.76 -2.92
N GLY A 165 11.79 10.83 -2.66
CA GLY A 165 10.32 10.89 -2.73
C GLY A 165 9.64 10.95 -1.37
N GLY A 166 8.86 12.03 -1.15
CA GLY A 166 8.07 12.32 0.05
C GLY A 166 6.66 11.74 0.04
N GLY A 167 6.41 10.67 -0.75
CA GLY A 167 5.14 9.95 -0.78
C GLY A 167 4.94 9.04 0.44
N TYR A 168 3.82 8.32 0.49
CA TYR A 168 3.42 7.53 1.67
C TYR A 168 4.46 6.49 2.11
N ILE A 169 5.12 5.80 1.15
CA ILE A 169 6.23 4.88 1.48
C ILE A 169 7.39 5.65 2.10
N GLY A 170 7.79 6.76 1.49
CA GLY A 170 8.86 7.62 2.03
C GLY A 170 8.58 8.09 3.45
N LEU A 171 7.33 8.49 3.75
CA LEU A 171 6.89 8.91 5.08
C LEU A 171 6.97 7.80 6.13
N GLU A 172 6.48 6.60 5.80
CA GLU A 172 6.55 5.45 6.72
C GLU A 172 8.00 5.12 7.07
N PHE A 173 8.89 5.06 6.06
CA PHE A 173 10.29 4.80 6.29
C PHE A 173 10.99 5.94 7.03
N ALA A 174 10.68 7.20 6.71
CA ALA A 174 11.24 8.35 7.42
C ALA A 174 10.89 8.33 8.91
N SER A 175 9.60 8.15 9.23
CA SER A 175 9.12 8.06 10.60
C SER A 175 9.74 6.88 11.36
N MET A 176 9.75 5.70 10.75
CA MET A 176 10.29 4.48 11.32
C MET A 176 11.79 4.60 11.62
N PHE A 177 12.61 5.02 10.65
CA PHE A 177 14.05 5.14 10.83
C PHE A 177 14.44 6.28 11.77
N ALA A 178 13.70 7.39 11.76
CA ALA A 178 13.91 8.48 12.74
C ALA A 178 13.62 7.99 14.17
N ASN A 179 12.57 7.19 14.37
CA ASN A 179 12.28 6.57 15.67
C ASN A 179 13.38 5.59 16.13
N PHE A 180 14.06 4.90 15.21
CA PHE A 180 15.25 4.11 15.51
C PHE A 180 16.52 4.96 15.72
N GLY A 181 16.45 6.30 15.62
CA GLY A 181 17.58 7.20 15.83
C GLY A 181 18.49 7.39 14.60
N THR A 182 18.02 7.13 13.40
CA THR A 182 18.68 7.50 12.13
C THR A 182 18.43 8.96 11.83
N LYS A 183 19.46 9.70 11.38
CA LYS A 183 19.28 11.02 10.79
C LYS A 183 18.69 10.86 9.39
N VAL A 184 17.47 11.35 9.17
CA VAL A 184 16.74 11.18 7.91
C VAL A 184 16.60 12.47 7.15
N THR A 185 16.85 12.45 5.84
CA THR A 185 16.59 13.56 4.92
C THR A 185 15.69 13.05 3.79
N ILE A 186 14.53 13.70 3.59
CA ILE A 186 13.61 13.43 2.46
C ILE A 186 13.90 14.42 1.35
N PHE A 187 14.18 13.92 0.15
CA PHE A 187 14.34 14.69 -1.08
C PHE A 187 13.07 14.58 -1.90
N GLU A 188 12.26 15.65 -1.93
CA GLU A 188 11.00 15.69 -2.68
C GLU A 188 11.15 16.65 -3.87
N ALA A 189 10.91 16.15 -5.07
CA ALA A 189 11.06 16.93 -6.30
C ALA A 189 9.95 17.99 -6.47
N ALA A 190 8.77 17.75 -5.89
CA ALA A 190 7.67 18.69 -5.97
C ALA A 190 7.88 19.92 -5.08
N PRO A 191 7.33 21.09 -5.46
CA PRO A 191 7.35 22.28 -4.64
C PRO A 191 6.45 22.21 -3.41
N GLN A 192 5.46 21.33 -3.43
CA GLN A 192 4.50 21.12 -2.36
C GLN A 192 4.64 19.71 -1.77
N PHE A 193 4.75 19.63 -0.46
CA PHE A 193 4.74 18.38 0.27
C PHE A 193 3.32 17.80 0.33
N LEU A 194 3.18 16.51 0.02
CA LEU A 194 1.91 15.78 0.05
C LEU A 194 0.75 16.49 -0.68
N PRO A 195 0.87 16.80 -1.98
CA PRO A 195 -0.12 17.60 -2.70
C PRO A 195 -1.51 16.93 -2.84
N ARG A 196 -1.63 15.65 -2.43
CA ARG A 196 -2.91 14.91 -2.42
C ARG A 196 -3.67 15.05 -1.12
N GLU A 197 -3.05 15.59 -0.07
CA GLU A 197 -3.67 15.85 1.23
C GLU A 197 -4.14 17.31 1.32
N ASP A 198 -5.03 17.59 2.27
CA ASP A 198 -5.33 18.96 2.65
C ASP A 198 -4.04 19.63 3.13
N TRP A 199 -3.89 20.91 2.78
CA TRP A 199 -2.66 21.67 3.10
C TRP A 199 -2.35 21.70 4.60
N ASP A 200 -3.35 21.89 5.44
CA ASP A 200 -3.22 21.92 6.90
C ASP A 200 -2.77 20.56 7.47
N ILE A 201 -3.26 19.46 6.91
CA ILE A 201 -2.80 18.09 7.23
C ILE A 201 -1.36 17.88 6.81
N ALA A 202 -1.00 18.26 5.58
CA ALA A 202 0.37 18.15 5.08
C ALA A 202 1.36 18.97 5.94
N GLN A 203 0.99 20.18 6.36
CA GLN A 203 1.79 21.01 7.25
C GLN A 203 1.93 20.40 8.67
N ALA A 204 0.87 19.80 9.20
CA ALA A 204 0.93 19.10 10.48
C ALA A 204 1.90 17.91 10.43
N ILE A 205 1.87 17.13 9.35
CA ILE A 205 2.80 16.02 9.12
C ILE A 205 4.24 16.52 9.01
N ALA A 206 4.48 17.55 8.20
CA ALA A 206 5.83 18.14 8.05
C ALA A 206 6.41 18.59 9.39
N ARG A 207 5.60 19.26 10.23
CA ARG A 207 6.00 19.68 11.57
C ARG A 207 6.36 18.51 12.47
N ILE A 208 5.52 17.46 12.52
CA ILE A 208 5.78 16.26 13.31
C ILE A 208 7.09 15.58 12.90
N LEU A 209 7.37 15.49 11.60
CA LEU A 209 8.63 14.94 11.11
C LEU A 209 9.83 15.81 11.48
N GLN A 210 9.72 17.14 11.34
CA GLN A 210 10.78 18.08 11.71
C GLN A 210 11.08 18.06 13.21
N GLU A 211 10.06 17.96 14.07
CA GLU A 211 10.22 17.80 15.53
C GLU A 211 10.96 16.51 15.88
N LYS A 212 10.89 15.49 15.03
CA LYS A 212 11.67 14.24 15.15
C LYS A 212 13.06 14.32 14.51
N GLY A 213 13.45 15.48 13.99
CA GLY A 213 14.75 15.70 13.35
C GLY A 213 14.83 15.21 11.91
N VAL A 214 13.70 14.92 11.25
CA VAL A 214 13.66 14.61 9.81
C VAL A 214 13.79 15.93 9.03
N GLU A 215 14.75 15.99 8.14
CA GLU A 215 14.94 17.10 7.21
C GLU A 215 14.07 16.85 5.96
N LEU A 216 13.33 17.87 5.53
CA LEU A 216 12.51 17.83 4.33
C LEU A 216 13.01 18.88 3.34
N ILE A 217 13.55 18.44 2.21
CA ILE A 217 14.02 19.30 1.12
C ILE A 217 13.03 19.19 -0.04
N LEU A 218 12.30 20.27 -0.29
CA LEU A 218 11.38 20.40 -1.42
C LEU A 218 12.12 20.97 -2.64
N ASN A 219 11.56 20.80 -3.83
CA ASN A 219 12.21 21.14 -5.11
C ASN A 219 13.57 20.43 -5.29
N ALA A 220 13.79 19.34 -4.58
CA ALA A 220 15.03 18.57 -4.61
C ALA A 220 15.09 17.67 -5.85
N SER A 221 15.36 18.27 -7.01
CA SER A 221 15.59 17.52 -8.24
C SER A 221 16.97 16.86 -8.20
N VAL A 222 17.05 15.63 -7.70
CA VAL A 222 18.30 14.85 -7.70
C VAL A 222 18.71 14.53 -9.14
N GLN A 223 19.91 14.98 -9.55
CA GLN A 223 20.43 14.88 -10.91
C GLN A 223 21.34 13.67 -11.10
N ALA A 224 22.14 13.37 -10.08
CA ALA A 224 23.05 12.24 -10.09
C ALA A 224 23.24 11.64 -8.70
N VAL A 225 23.63 10.37 -8.68
CA VAL A 225 24.01 9.64 -7.46
C VAL A 225 25.34 8.96 -7.73
N SER A 226 26.26 9.05 -6.79
CA SER A 226 27.59 8.46 -6.88
C SER A 226 28.07 7.94 -5.51
N SER A 227 29.16 7.17 -5.52
CA SER A 227 29.79 6.72 -4.27
C SER A 227 30.93 7.66 -3.93
N GLN A 228 30.97 8.14 -2.67
CA GLN A 228 32.06 8.94 -2.13
C GLN A 228 32.47 8.41 -0.76
N GLU A 229 33.69 7.92 -0.62
CA GLU A 229 34.28 7.41 0.65
C GLU A 229 33.38 6.38 1.36
N GLY A 230 32.70 5.52 0.60
CA GLY A 230 31.79 4.49 1.12
C GLY A 230 30.37 4.98 1.45
N ALA A 231 30.10 6.28 1.29
CA ALA A 231 28.77 6.87 1.39
C ALA A 231 28.14 7.08 0.01
N VAL A 232 26.84 7.35 -0.02
CA VAL A 232 26.07 7.74 -1.21
C VAL A 232 26.04 9.28 -1.27
N GLN A 233 26.55 9.85 -2.35
CA GLN A 233 26.45 11.27 -2.65
C GLN A 233 25.27 11.49 -3.61
N LEU A 234 24.39 12.43 -3.26
CA LEU A 234 23.32 12.92 -4.12
C LEU A 234 23.67 14.34 -4.59
N GLU A 235 23.56 14.58 -5.89
CA GLU A 235 23.73 15.90 -6.49
C GLU A 235 22.37 16.55 -6.73
N THR A 236 22.14 17.72 -6.15
CA THR A 236 20.97 18.57 -6.35
C THR A 236 21.38 19.95 -6.84
N PRO A 237 20.46 20.77 -7.38
CA PRO A 237 20.77 22.15 -7.76
C PRO A 237 21.31 23.03 -6.62
N GLU A 238 20.99 22.64 -5.37
CA GLU A 238 21.39 23.39 -4.17
C GLU A 238 22.73 22.89 -3.56
N GLY A 239 23.28 21.80 -4.09
CA GLY A 239 24.54 21.22 -3.64
C GLY A 239 24.53 19.70 -3.50
N ALA A 240 25.62 19.18 -2.94
CA ALA A 240 25.81 17.76 -2.72
C ALA A 240 25.43 17.35 -1.29
N HIS A 241 24.75 16.21 -1.17
CA HIS A 241 24.36 15.63 0.13
C HIS A 241 24.99 14.24 0.28
N LEU A 242 25.45 13.91 1.48
CA LEU A 242 26.06 12.61 1.79
C LEU A 242 25.20 11.83 2.78
N VAL A 243 24.84 10.59 2.41
CA VAL A 243 24.08 9.66 3.24
C VAL A 243 24.74 8.27 3.25
N ASP A 244 24.46 7.45 4.27
CA ASP A 244 25.02 6.10 4.35
C ASP A 244 24.18 5.09 3.58
N ALA A 245 22.87 5.39 3.42
CA ALA A 245 21.95 4.63 2.58
C ALA A 245 20.96 5.60 1.91
N LEU A 246 20.52 5.24 0.70
CA LEU A 246 19.48 5.98 -0.05
C LEU A 246 18.32 5.04 -0.37
N LEU A 247 17.13 5.41 0.10
CA LEU A 247 15.87 4.76 -0.28
C LEU A 247 15.29 5.42 -1.53
N VAL A 248 15.00 4.63 -2.56
CA VAL A 248 14.22 5.08 -3.71
C VAL A 248 12.74 4.78 -3.44
N ALA A 249 11.96 5.83 -3.13
CA ALA A 249 10.54 5.78 -2.82
C ALA A 249 9.68 6.61 -3.81
N SER A 250 10.11 6.67 -5.08
CA SER A 250 9.54 7.51 -6.13
C SER A 250 8.27 6.96 -6.78
N GLY A 251 7.71 5.87 -6.26
CA GLY A 251 6.47 5.25 -6.71
C GLY A 251 6.61 3.78 -7.07
N ARG A 252 5.53 3.25 -7.63
CA ARG A 252 5.44 1.85 -8.07
C ARG A 252 4.81 1.77 -9.45
N LYS A 253 5.17 0.75 -10.23
CA LYS A 253 4.60 0.46 -11.54
C LYS A 253 4.08 -0.98 -11.59
N PRO A 254 3.06 -1.28 -12.41
CA PRO A 254 2.55 -2.64 -12.58
C PRO A 254 3.63 -3.63 -13.01
N ALA A 255 3.64 -4.83 -12.41
CA ALA A 255 4.61 -5.89 -12.72
C ALA A 255 4.11 -6.75 -13.90
N THR A 256 4.20 -6.20 -15.09
CA THR A 256 3.77 -6.83 -16.35
C THR A 256 4.94 -7.28 -17.23
N THR A 257 6.16 -6.85 -16.91
CA THR A 257 7.36 -7.16 -17.68
C THR A 257 7.63 -8.68 -17.70
N GLY A 258 7.90 -9.22 -18.89
CA GLY A 258 8.24 -10.64 -19.07
C GLY A 258 7.06 -11.61 -19.12
N LEU A 259 5.81 -11.14 -18.92
CA LEU A 259 4.62 -11.98 -19.04
C LEU A 259 4.25 -12.33 -20.48
N GLN A 260 4.77 -11.62 -21.48
CA GLN A 260 4.43 -11.79 -22.91
C GLN A 260 2.92 -11.64 -23.18
N LEU A 261 2.29 -10.64 -22.54
CA LEU A 261 0.85 -10.39 -22.57
C LEU A 261 0.26 -10.30 -23.98
N GLN A 262 1.02 -9.78 -24.94
CA GLN A 262 0.63 -9.67 -26.35
C GLN A 262 0.31 -11.03 -26.98
N ASN A 263 0.96 -12.13 -26.55
CA ASN A 263 0.70 -13.48 -27.06
C ASN A 263 -0.72 -13.97 -26.70
N ALA A 264 -1.27 -13.43 -25.59
CA ALA A 264 -2.59 -13.75 -25.11
C ALA A 264 -3.68 -12.73 -25.51
N GLY A 265 -3.30 -11.65 -26.22
CA GLY A 265 -4.23 -10.58 -26.57
C GLY A 265 -4.61 -9.67 -25.38
N VAL A 266 -3.82 -9.65 -24.32
CA VAL A 266 -4.05 -8.82 -23.14
C VAL A 266 -3.40 -7.45 -23.33
N ALA A 267 -4.21 -6.40 -23.35
CA ALA A 267 -3.76 -5.02 -23.53
C ALA A 267 -3.33 -4.38 -22.20
N VAL A 268 -2.37 -3.45 -22.31
CA VAL A 268 -1.91 -2.60 -21.21
C VAL A 268 -2.09 -1.12 -21.54
N ASN A 269 -2.24 -0.29 -20.52
CA ASN A 269 -2.31 1.16 -20.67
C ASN A 269 -0.90 1.76 -20.75
N GLU A 270 -0.81 3.09 -20.97
CA GLU A 270 0.45 3.83 -21.10
C GLU A 270 1.37 3.71 -19.88
N ARG A 271 0.83 3.40 -18.71
CA ARG A 271 1.57 3.21 -17.46
C ARG A 271 1.94 1.74 -17.20
N GLY A 272 1.67 0.85 -18.16
CA GLY A 272 1.97 -0.58 -18.08
C GLY A 272 0.95 -1.40 -17.27
N GLY A 273 -0.16 -0.81 -16.83
CA GLY A 273 -1.24 -1.52 -16.14
C GLY A 273 -2.12 -2.32 -17.10
N ILE A 274 -2.51 -3.52 -16.72
CA ILE A 274 -3.42 -4.35 -17.52
C ILE A 274 -4.79 -3.66 -17.58
N ILE A 275 -5.31 -3.47 -18.79
CA ILE A 275 -6.64 -2.89 -19.01
C ILE A 275 -7.69 -3.92 -18.66
N VAL A 276 -8.61 -3.55 -17.77
CA VAL A 276 -9.74 -4.39 -17.32
C VAL A 276 -11.05 -3.62 -17.36
N ASP A 277 -12.15 -4.36 -17.48
CA ASP A 277 -13.49 -3.84 -17.29
C ASP A 277 -13.87 -3.77 -15.78
N ASP A 278 -15.10 -3.35 -15.47
CA ASP A 278 -15.60 -3.25 -14.08
C ASP A 278 -15.70 -4.61 -13.37
N TYR A 279 -15.62 -5.71 -14.10
CA TYR A 279 -15.62 -7.08 -13.60
C TYR A 279 -14.22 -7.70 -13.58
N LEU A 280 -13.18 -6.88 -13.80
CA LEU A 280 -11.76 -7.25 -13.82
C LEU A 280 -11.39 -8.23 -14.96
N ARG A 281 -12.23 -8.33 -16.00
CA ARG A 281 -11.92 -9.06 -17.22
C ARG A 281 -10.98 -8.23 -18.08
N THR A 282 -9.96 -8.86 -18.63
CA THR A 282 -9.03 -8.23 -19.57
C THR A 282 -9.64 -8.13 -20.97
N THR A 283 -8.85 -7.67 -21.93
CA THR A 283 -9.24 -7.71 -23.37
C THR A 283 -9.28 -9.13 -23.95
N ALA A 284 -8.75 -10.11 -23.26
CA ALA A 284 -8.84 -11.54 -23.62
C ALA A 284 -9.96 -12.23 -22.84
N GLU A 285 -10.81 -13.00 -23.53
CA GLU A 285 -12.09 -13.50 -23.03
C GLU A 285 -12.02 -14.34 -21.74
N ASN A 286 -10.96 -15.10 -21.56
CA ASN A 286 -10.78 -16.04 -20.43
C ASN A 286 -9.69 -15.61 -19.43
N ILE A 287 -9.28 -14.35 -19.47
CA ILE A 287 -8.20 -13.81 -18.62
C ILE A 287 -8.71 -12.65 -17.79
N TRP A 288 -8.42 -12.69 -16.48
CA TRP A 288 -8.68 -11.63 -15.51
C TRP A 288 -7.38 -11.08 -14.95
N ALA A 289 -7.40 -9.82 -14.51
CA ALA A 289 -6.29 -9.23 -13.76
C ALA A 289 -6.80 -8.59 -12.47
N MET A 290 -6.08 -8.81 -11.35
CA MET A 290 -6.48 -8.41 -10.01
C MET A 290 -5.32 -7.74 -9.25
N GLY A 291 -5.65 -6.72 -8.47
CA GLY A 291 -4.70 -5.99 -7.63
C GLY A 291 -3.83 -5.02 -8.41
N ASP A 292 -2.64 -4.73 -7.88
CA ASP A 292 -1.78 -3.64 -8.33
C ASP A 292 -1.36 -3.71 -9.80
N VAL A 293 -1.41 -4.89 -10.40
CA VAL A 293 -1.07 -5.12 -11.82
C VAL A 293 -2.02 -4.39 -12.79
N THR A 294 -3.21 -4.01 -12.33
CA THR A 294 -4.17 -3.19 -13.12
C THR A 294 -3.81 -1.70 -13.16
N GLY A 295 -2.88 -1.26 -12.28
CA GLY A 295 -2.45 0.14 -12.19
C GLY A 295 -3.43 1.06 -11.45
N GLY A 296 -4.47 0.51 -10.80
CA GLY A 296 -5.41 1.25 -9.96
C GLY A 296 -4.90 1.52 -8.54
N LEU A 297 -5.81 1.52 -7.55
CA LEU A 297 -5.48 1.69 -6.13
C LEU A 297 -4.64 0.50 -5.63
N GLN A 298 -3.40 0.76 -5.21
CA GLN A 298 -2.42 -0.27 -4.83
C GLN A 298 -2.50 -0.58 -3.32
N PHE A 299 -3.62 -1.19 -2.90
CA PHE A 299 -3.83 -1.61 -1.51
C PHE A 299 -4.22 -3.09 -1.43
N THR A 300 -3.74 -3.76 -0.38
CA THR A 300 -4.03 -5.19 -0.15
C THR A 300 -5.53 -5.48 -0.06
N TYR A 301 -6.30 -4.58 0.54
CA TYR A 301 -7.76 -4.72 0.65
C TYR A 301 -8.49 -4.47 -0.67
N ILE A 302 -7.92 -3.68 -1.60
CA ILE A 302 -8.42 -3.55 -2.98
C ILE A 302 -8.18 -4.86 -3.72
N SER A 303 -7.00 -5.44 -3.63
CA SER A 303 -6.74 -6.78 -4.19
C SER A 303 -7.66 -7.84 -3.62
N LEU A 304 -8.02 -7.77 -2.32
CA LEU A 304 -9.03 -8.65 -1.72
C LEU A 304 -10.43 -8.39 -2.25
N ASP A 305 -10.77 -7.15 -2.54
CA ASP A 305 -12.06 -6.81 -3.13
C ASP A 305 -12.15 -7.24 -4.59
N ASP A 306 -11.05 -7.14 -5.35
CA ASP A 306 -10.93 -7.72 -6.69
C ASP A 306 -11.25 -9.22 -6.70
N PHE A 307 -10.68 -9.95 -5.73
CA PHE A 307 -11.05 -11.36 -5.53
C PHE A 307 -12.57 -11.54 -5.34
N ARG A 308 -13.22 -10.67 -4.55
CA ARG A 308 -14.68 -10.78 -4.31
C ARG A 308 -15.48 -10.56 -5.57
N ILE A 309 -15.06 -9.61 -6.43
CA ILE A 309 -15.69 -9.35 -7.73
C ILE A 309 -15.54 -10.57 -8.65
N VAL A 310 -14.31 -11.06 -8.81
CA VAL A 310 -14.04 -12.22 -9.67
C VAL A 310 -14.75 -13.47 -9.15
N ARG A 311 -14.72 -13.73 -7.84
CA ARG A 311 -15.46 -14.85 -7.22
C ARG A 311 -16.95 -14.77 -7.51
N ASP A 312 -17.55 -13.59 -7.38
CA ASP A 312 -18.97 -13.37 -7.63
C ASP A 312 -19.32 -13.65 -9.10
N GLY A 313 -18.48 -13.18 -10.03
CA GLY A 313 -18.65 -13.46 -11.46
C GLY A 313 -18.49 -14.92 -11.86
N LEU A 314 -17.73 -15.73 -11.08
CA LEU A 314 -17.49 -17.15 -11.36
C LEU A 314 -18.46 -18.08 -10.64
N LEU A 315 -18.86 -17.76 -9.42
CA LEU A 315 -19.56 -18.66 -8.48
C LEU A 315 -20.84 -18.06 -7.90
N GLY A 316 -21.11 -16.78 -8.12
CA GLY A 316 -22.25 -16.04 -7.62
C GLY A 316 -23.22 -15.62 -8.73
N ASP A 317 -23.90 -14.49 -8.55
CA ASP A 317 -24.86 -13.93 -9.50
C ASP A 317 -24.23 -12.88 -10.44
N GLY A 318 -22.95 -12.60 -10.30
CA GLY A 318 -22.14 -11.72 -11.19
C GLY A 318 -22.50 -10.23 -11.11
N LYS A 319 -23.15 -9.78 -10.04
CA LYS A 319 -23.57 -8.39 -9.91
C LYS A 319 -22.47 -7.47 -9.34
N ARG A 320 -21.57 -8.03 -8.54
CA ARG A 320 -20.50 -7.24 -7.89
C ARG A 320 -19.50 -6.71 -8.92
N SER A 321 -19.16 -5.43 -8.81
CA SER A 321 -18.28 -4.73 -9.73
C SER A 321 -17.38 -3.72 -9.02
N THR A 322 -16.39 -3.15 -9.73
CA THR A 322 -15.57 -2.05 -9.19
C THR A 322 -16.37 -0.79 -8.92
N ARG A 323 -17.55 -0.61 -9.53
CA ARG A 323 -18.47 0.52 -9.28
C ARG A 323 -19.07 0.51 -7.87
N ASP A 324 -19.08 -0.65 -7.21
CA ASP A 324 -19.58 -0.77 -5.83
C ASP A 324 -18.57 -0.25 -4.79
N ARG A 325 -17.36 0.12 -5.23
CA ARG A 325 -16.30 0.65 -4.37
C ARG A 325 -16.53 2.12 -4.09
N GLN A 326 -17.08 2.40 -2.93
CA GLN A 326 -17.23 3.76 -2.44
C GLN A 326 -16.35 3.98 -1.21
N ASN A 327 -16.01 5.23 -0.93
CA ASN A 327 -15.35 5.65 0.30
C ASN A 327 -14.15 4.76 0.69
N VAL A 328 -13.22 4.52 -0.25
CA VAL A 328 -12.04 3.71 0.02
C VAL A 328 -11.12 4.44 0.99
N PRO A 329 -10.95 3.95 2.23
CA PRO A 329 -10.08 4.57 3.20
C PRO A 329 -8.63 4.17 2.94
N TYR A 330 -7.68 4.96 3.43
CA TYR A 330 -6.29 4.55 3.52
C TYR A 330 -5.63 5.08 4.79
N SER A 331 -4.53 4.44 5.16
CA SER A 331 -3.70 4.85 6.29
C SER A 331 -2.23 4.83 5.91
N VAL A 332 -1.49 5.86 6.36
CA VAL A 332 -0.05 5.96 6.31
C VAL A 332 0.47 5.74 7.72
N PHE A 333 1.25 4.68 7.92
CA PHE A 333 1.69 4.24 9.24
C PHE A 333 3.00 4.95 9.64
N MET A 334 2.91 6.26 9.77
CA MET A 334 3.90 7.07 10.49
C MET A 334 3.51 7.20 11.97
N THR A 335 4.27 7.90 12.79
CA THR A 335 4.01 8.09 14.21
C THR A 335 3.75 9.58 14.54
N PRO A 336 2.48 9.96 14.84
CA PRO A 336 1.24 9.17 14.80
C PRO A 336 0.75 8.92 13.36
N PRO A 337 -0.09 7.89 13.13
CA PRO A 337 -0.57 7.57 11.78
C PRO A 337 -1.55 8.60 11.22
N LEU A 338 -1.48 8.80 9.89
CA LEU A 338 -2.51 9.51 9.13
C LEU A 338 -3.50 8.49 8.57
N SER A 339 -4.79 8.74 8.71
CA SER A 339 -5.85 7.98 8.02
C SER A 339 -6.85 8.90 7.37
N ARG A 340 -7.31 8.55 6.17
CA ARG A 340 -8.26 9.36 5.42
C ARG A 340 -9.28 8.51 4.69
N VAL A 341 -10.49 9.09 4.54
CA VAL A 341 -11.57 8.57 3.69
C VAL A 341 -12.30 9.73 3.02
N GLY A 342 -12.71 9.57 1.77
CA GLY A 342 -13.47 10.56 1.02
C GLY A 342 -12.63 11.71 0.45
N LEU A 343 -13.25 12.86 0.26
CA LEU A 343 -12.71 14.03 -0.43
C LEU A 343 -11.85 14.91 0.49
N THR A 344 -10.88 15.62 -0.08
CA THR A 344 -10.27 16.79 0.58
C THR A 344 -11.27 17.94 0.62
N GLU A 345 -11.00 18.96 1.42
CA GLU A 345 -11.79 20.19 1.44
C GLU A 345 -11.85 20.83 0.04
N GLU A 346 -10.72 20.90 -0.65
CA GLU A 346 -10.65 21.47 -2.01
C GLU A 346 -11.51 20.67 -3.00
N GLN A 347 -11.42 19.35 -2.99
CA GLN A 347 -12.23 18.47 -3.83
C GLN A 347 -13.72 18.58 -3.52
N ALA A 348 -14.07 18.67 -2.23
CA ALA A 348 -15.45 18.82 -1.79
C ALA A 348 -16.03 20.17 -2.25
N ARG A 349 -15.29 21.27 -2.11
CA ARG A 349 -15.70 22.59 -2.63
C ARG A 349 -15.84 22.60 -4.14
N ALA A 350 -14.91 21.94 -4.85
CA ALA A 350 -14.96 21.83 -6.32
C ALA A 350 -16.15 20.98 -6.82
N SER A 351 -16.71 20.08 -6.00
CA SER A 351 -17.89 19.28 -6.36
C SER A 351 -19.20 20.07 -6.37
N GLY A 352 -19.21 21.32 -5.89
CA GLY A 352 -20.39 22.18 -5.79
C GLY A 352 -21.22 21.95 -4.52
N ALA A 353 -20.76 21.13 -3.57
CA ALA A 353 -21.41 20.93 -2.28
C ALA A 353 -21.34 22.19 -1.40
N THR A 354 -22.29 22.36 -0.49
CA THR A 354 -22.26 23.42 0.52
C THR A 354 -21.42 22.94 1.71
N VAL A 355 -20.11 23.18 1.59
CA VAL A 355 -19.10 22.60 2.48
C VAL A 355 -18.96 23.37 3.79
N GLN A 356 -19.06 22.66 4.91
CA GLN A 356 -18.56 23.07 6.21
C GLN A 356 -17.42 22.15 6.66
N VAL A 357 -16.41 22.76 7.30
CA VAL A 357 -15.20 22.05 7.77
C VAL A 357 -15.09 22.21 9.29
N ALA A 358 -14.80 21.11 9.95
CA ALA A 358 -14.46 21.08 11.37
C ALA A 358 -13.02 20.58 11.52
N THR A 359 -12.29 21.19 12.46
CA THR A 359 -10.93 20.81 12.80
C THR A 359 -10.78 20.74 14.32
N LEU A 360 -10.30 19.61 14.82
CA LEU A 360 -10.06 19.37 16.25
C LEU A 360 -8.58 19.03 16.48
N PRO A 361 -7.83 19.87 17.22
CA PRO A 361 -6.46 19.54 17.63
C PRO A 361 -6.44 18.33 18.56
N VAL A 362 -5.54 17.37 18.32
CA VAL A 362 -5.41 16.15 19.14
C VAL A 362 -5.09 16.48 20.60
N ALA A 363 -4.40 17.59 20.86
CA ALA A 363 -4.11 18.09 22.20
C ALA A 363 -5.37 18.40 23.04
N ALA A 364 -6.54 18.57 22.42
CA ALA A 364 -7.81 18.74 23.11
C ALA A 364 -8.46 17.41 23.56
N ILE A 365 -7.97 16.27 23.07
CA ILE A 365 -8.58 14.94 23.30
C ILE A 365 -8.05 14.35 24.62
N PRO A 366 -8.91 14.02 25.61
CA PRO A 366 -8.47 13.45 26.89
C PRO A 366 -7.66 12.16 26.74
N ARG A 367 -8.09 11.25 25.87
CA ARG A 367 -7.40 9.97 25.64
C ARG A 367 -5.99 10.17 25.09
N ALA A 368 -5.77 11.12 24.19
CA ALA A 368 -4.46 11.44 23.65
C ALA A 368 -3.48 11.87 24.75
N ARG A 369 -3.96 12.63 25.75
CA ARG A 369 -3.17 13.00 26.93
C ARG A 369 -2.83 11.80 27.82
N VAL A 370 -3.77 10.86 27.99
CA VAL A 370 -3.52 9.62 28.74
C VAL A 370 -2.44 8.77 28.06
N MET A 371 -2.37 8.81 26.72
CA MET A 371 -1.40 8.05 25.92
C MET A 371 -0.07 8.82 25.73
N ASP A 372 0.03 10.05 26.25
CA ASP A 372 1.17 10.95 26.10
C ASP A 372 1.55 11.22 24.62
N ASP A 373 0.57 11.17 23.72
CA ASP A 373 0.73 11.57 22.32
C ASP A 373 -0.39 12.50 21.88
N THR A 374 -0.12 13.80 21.98
CA THR A 374 -1.06 14.88 21.66
C THR A 374 -0.81 15.50 20.28
N ARG A 375 0.06 14.88 19.47
CA ARG A 375 0.41 15.35 18.13
C ARG A 375 -0.70 15.10 17.15
N GLY A 376 -0.91 16.05 16.24
CA GLY A 376 -1.79 15.91 15.09
C GLY A 376 -3.10 16.65 15.21
N VAL A 377 -4.02 16.30 14.32
CA VAL A 377 -5.28 17.00 14.08
C VAL A 377 -6.29 16.06 13.44
N LEU A 378 -7.56 16.21 13.82
CA LEU A 378 -8.71 15.59 13.15
C LEU A 378 -9.40 16.67 12.30
N LYS A 379 -9.77 16.33 11.07
CA LYS A 379 -10.49 17.21 10.14
C LYS A 379 -11.66 16.47 9.53
N ALA A 380 -12.86 17.11 9.53
CA ALA A 380 -14.05 16.61 8.87
C ALA A 380 -14.56 17.63 7.87
N VAL A 381 -15.01 17.14 6.72
CA VAL A 381 -15.61 17.90 5.62
C VAL A 381 -17.03 17.37 5.41
N VAL A 382 -18.04 18.22 5.56
CA VAL A 382 -19.44 17.85 5.55
C VAL A 382 -20.21 18.72 4.54
N ASP A 383 -21.16 18.14 3.82
CA ASP A 383 -22.18 18.89 3.09
C ASP A 383 -23.35 19.19 4.04
N VAL A 384 -23.56 20.46 4.36
CA VAL A 384 -24.59 20.88 5.31
C VAL A 384 -26.02 20.72 4.78
N ASN A 385 -26.21 20.72 3.46
CA ASN A 385 -27.53 20.56 2.87
C ASN A 385 -28.02 19.10 2.97
N THR A 386 -27.13 18.16 2.74
CA THR A 386 -27.43 16.71 2.81
C THR A 386 -27.09 16.11 4.17
N GLN A 387 -26.35 16.83 5.01
CA GLN A 387 -25.78 16.36 6.28
C GLN A 387 -24.82 15.16 6.10
N ARG A 388 -24.28 14.95 4.89
CA ARG A 388 -23.38 13.82 4.59
C ARG A 388 -21.93 14.18 4.85
N ILE A 389 -21.18 13.20 5.32
CA ILE A 389 -19.73 13.29 5.42
C ILE A 389 -19.16 13.15 4.00
N LEU A 390 -18.44 14.17 3.54
CA LEU A 390 -17.76 14.16 2.24
C LEU A 390 -16.34 13.62 2.38
N GLY A 391 -15.66 13.89 3.49
CA GLY A 391 -14.35 13.40 3.77
C GLY A 391 -13.90 13.63 5.21
N VAL A 392 -12.97 12.77 5.67
CA VAL A 392 -12.37 12.88 7.00
C VAL A 392 -10.90 12.53 6.91
N SER A 393 -10.05 13.35 7.54
CA SER A 393 -8.63 13.11 7.75
C SER A 393 -8.33 13.07 9.24
N LEU A 394 -7.73 11.99 9.70
CA LEU A 394 -7.37 11.74 11.09
C LEU A 394 -5.85 11.58 11.20
N LEU A 395 -5.15 12.56 11.73
CA LEU A 395 -3.72 12.47 12.04
C LEU A 395 -3.60 12.34 13.56
N CYS A 396 -3.62 11.13 14.08
CA CYS A 396 -3.57 10.84 15.52
C CYS A 396 -3.30 9.37 15.80
N VAL A 397 -2.98 9.04 17.04
CA VAL A 397 -2.92 7.65 17.52
C VAL A 397 -4.25 6.96 17.24
N ASP A 398 -4.21 5.67 16.86
CA ASP A 398 -5.36 4.83 16.53
C ASP A 398 -6.21 5.30 15.33
N SER A 399 -5.75 6.29 14.56
CA SER A 399 -6.51 6.81 13.40
C SER A 399 -6.88 5.71 12.40
N HIS A 400 -6.01 4.70 12.22
CA HIS A 400 -6.20 3.58 11.31
C HIS A 400 -7.34 2.63 11.73
N GLU A 401 -7.73 2.63 13.02
CA GLU A 401 -8.93 1.94 13.50
C GLU A 401 -10.15 2.86 13.41
N MET A 402 -10.01 4.13 13.83
CA MET A 402 -11.10 5.10 13.85
C MET A 402 -11.69 5.36 12.45
N ILE A 403 -10.85 5.39 11.41
CA ILE A 403 -11.30 5.70 10.04
C ILE A 403 -12.31 4.68 9.51
N ASN A 404 -12.26 3.43 9.99
CA ASN A 404 -13.22 2.39 9.63
C ASN A 404 -14.63 2.67 10.18
N ILE A 405 -14.74 3.34 11.33
CA ILE A 405 -16.03 3.79 11.90
C ILE A 405 -16.63 4.84 10.96
N VAL A 406 -15.84 5.85 10.57
CA VAL A 406 -16.28 6.91 9.65
C VAL A 406 -16.71 6.31 8.31
N LYS A 407 -15.90 5.42 7.74
CA LYS A 407 -16.23 4.72 6.49
C LYS A 407 -17.56 3.98 6.57
N THR A 408 -17.82 3.30 7.67
CA THR A 408 -19.07 2.55 7.86
C THR A 408 -20.29 3.48 7.81
N VAL A 409 -20.19 4.65 8.44
CA VAL A 409 -21.26 5.67 8.41
C VAL A 409 -21.45 6.23 7.00
N MET A 410 -20.37 6.52 6.28
CA MET A 410 -20.39 6.99 4.90
C MET A 410 -20.99 5.95 3.94
N ASP A 411 -20.60 4.68 4.06
CA ASP A 411 -21.12 3.59 3.20
C ASP A 411 -22.60 3.29 3.45
N ALA A 412 -23.05 3.48 4.69
CA ALA A 412 -24.46 3.34 5.06
C ALA A 412 -25.31 4.56 4.68
N ASP A 413 -24.70 5.56 4.05
CA ASP A 413 -25.33 6.84 3.68
C ASP A 413 -26.07 7.50 4.86
N LEU A 414 -25.44 7.51 6.06
CA LEU A 414 -25.97 8.11 7.25
C LEU A 414 -25.47 9.55 7.43
N PRO A 415 -26.22 10.43 8.12
CA PRO A 415 -25.77 11.80 8.38
C PRO A 415 -24.63 11.84 9.40
N TYR A 416 -23.78 12.88 9.36
CA TYR A 416 -22.67 13.08 10.29
C TYR A 416 -23.12 13.14 11.76
N THR A 417 -24.38 13.52 12.01
CA THR A 417 -25.01 13.59 13.34
C THR A 417 -25.00 12.23 14.06
N VAL A 418 -24.95 11.12 13.32
CA VAL A 418 -24.77 9.79 13.92
C VAL A 418 -23.45 9.73 14.68
N LEU A 419 -22.33 10.21 14.11
CA LEU A 419 -21.06 10.25 14.81
C LEU A 419 -20.99 11.34 15.89
N ARG A 420 -21.74 12.43 15.72
CA ARG A 420 -21.85 13.49 16.72
C ARG A 420 -22.56 13.04 18.00
N ASP A 421 -23.63 12.26 17.84
CA ASP A 421 -24.60 12.05 18.94
C ASP A 421 -24.59 10.61 19.51
N GLN A 422 -23.84 9.66 18.91
CA GLN A 422 -23.79 8.29 19.42
C GLN A 422 -22.97 8.17 20.72
N ILE A 423 -23.22 7.11 21.46
CA ILE A 423 -22.49 6.79 22.69
C ILE A 423 -21.23 6.00 22.33
N PHE A 424 -20.06 6.55 22.62
CA PHE A 424 -18.76 5.86 22.54
C PHE A 424 -18.32 5.40 23.94
N THR A 425 -17.48 4.38 23.99
CA THR A 425 -16.79 3.96 25.21
C THR A 425 -15.79 5.05 25.63
N HIS A 426 -15.72 5.36 26.94
CA HIS A 426 -14.80 6.36 27.50
C HIS A 426 -13.72 5.70 28.39
N PRO A 427 -12.43 6.17 28.39
CA PRO A 427 -11.85 7.11 27.43
C PRO A 427 -11.27 6.39 26.21
N THR A 428 -11.61 6.81 24.99
CA THR A 428 -11.09 6.27 23.74
C THR A 428 -10.73 7.39 22.74
N MET A 429 -9.91 7.08 21.75
CA MET A 429 -9.69 8.03 20.64
C MET A 429 -10.96 8.17 19.79
N SER A 430 -11.76 7.10 19.66
CA SER A 430 -12.97 7.11 18.83
C SER A 430 -14.05 8.06 19.34
N GLU A 431 -14.17 8.30 20.68
CA GLU A 431 -15.15 9.25 21.22
C GLU A 431 -14.92 10.71 20.76
N SER A 432 -13.67 11.04 20.35
CA SER A 432 -13.35 12.36 19.82
C SER A 432 -14.06 12.68 18.49
N LEU A 433 -14.66 11.69 17.84
CA LEU A 433 -15.57 11.92 16.72
C LEU A 433 -16.84 12.70 17.15
N ASN A 434 -17.35 12.50 18.39
CA ASN A 434 -18.42 13.37 18.91
C ASN A 434 -17.97 14.83 18.94
N ASP A 435 -16.79 15.10 19.50
CA ASP A 435 -16.26 16.47 19.61
C ASP A 435 -16.01 17.08 18.23
N LEU A 436 -15.35 16.31 17.32
CA LEU A 436 -15.07 16.78 15.97
C LEU A 436 -16.34 17.20 15.22
N PHE A 437 -17.35 16.34 15.21
CA PHE A 437 -18.60 16.62 14.48
C PHE A 437 -19.51 17.61 15.20
N SER A 438 -19.33 17.86 16.50
CA SER A 438 -20.01 18.93 17.24
C SER A 438 -19.55 20.34 16.85
N LEU A 439 -18.41 20.46 16.19
CA LEU A 439 -17.88 21.73 15.65
C LEU A 439 -18.57 22.13 14.32
N ILE A 440 -19.33 21.25 13.69
CA ILE A 440 -20.16 21.55 12.53
C ILE A 440 -21.37 22.34 13.02
N LYS A 441 -21.60 23.54 12.46
CA LYS A 441 -22.64 24.50 12.89
C LYS A 441 -23.86 24.44 11.99
#